data_0b5b443132d1d9c69e0ccb21432a3a7a
#
_entry.id   0b5b443132d1d9c69e0ccb21432a3a7a
#
_cell.length_a   1.000
_cell.length_b   1.000
_cell.length_c   1.000
_cell.angle_alpha   90.00
_cell.angle_beta   90.00
_cell.angle_gamma   90.00
#
_symmetry.space_group_name_H-M   'P 1'
#
loop_
_entity.id
_entity.type
_entity.pdbx_description
1 polymer ?
#
loop_
_entity_poly.entity_id
_entity_poly.type
_entity_poly.pdbx_seq_one_letter_code
_entity_poly.pdbx_strand_id
1 'polypeptide(L)'
;ISPVALRRKMDWDKNKLLRPAFVRDCEKILHLPMYNRYADKTQVFSFYKNDDISHRALHVQLVSRIARNIGRMLGLDLDLIEAVALGHDIGHTPFGHAGEKFLNKSYHANTGRYFNHNVHSVRVLDKIFNLNISLQTLDGILCHNGEFECKEYRPSKLDNFKDFDAKVEECYI
;
A
#
# COMPACT_ATOMS: atom_id res chain seq x y z
N ILE A 1 10.72 -20.67 -3.07
CA ILE A 1 9.73 -20.68 -4.18
C ILE A 1 8.82 -19.50 -3.90
N SER A 2 8.79 -18.52 -4.82
CA SER A 2 7.88 -17.37 -4.69
C SER A 2 6.43 -17.85 -4.64
N PRO A 3 5.61 -17.28 -3.74
CA PRO A 3 4.21 -17.67 -3.66
C PRO A 3 3.49 -17.35 -4.98
N VAL A 4 2.52 -18.18 -5.33
CA VAL A 4 1.67 -17.93 -6.51
C VAL A 4 0.84 -16.68 -6.23
N ALA A 5 0.97 -15.65 -7.07
CA ALA A 5 0.20 -14.42 -6.94
C ALA A 5 -1.27 -14.65 -7.26
N LEU A 6 -2.13 -14.45 -6.27
CA LEU A 6 -3.58 -14.53 -6.43
C LEU A 6 -4.12 -13.20 -6.96
N ARG A 7 -4.99 -13.24 -8.00
CA ARG A 7 -5.55 -12.06 -8.65
C ARG A 7 -7.06 -12.19 -8.81
N ARG A 8 -7.78 -11.06 -8.83
CA ARG A 8 -9.24 -11.05 -9.08
C ARG A 8 -9.60 -11.51 -10.48
N LYS A 9 -8.77 -11.14 -11.46
CA LYS A 9 -8.97 -11.48 -12.87
C LYS A 9 -7.78 -12.29 -13.36
N MET A 10 -8.02 -13.16 -14.35
CA MET A 10 -6.95 -13.90 -14.98
C MET A 10 -5.87 -12.96 -15.51
N ASP A 11 -4.64 -13.32 -15.23
CA ASP A 11 -3.47 -12.56 -15.66
C ASP A 11 -2.99 -13.10 -17.02
N TRP A 12 -3.26 -12.34 -18.08
CA TRP A 12 -2.94 -12.70 -19.46
C TRP A 12 -1.53 -12.28 -19.90
N ASP A 13 -0.66 -11.84 -18.99
CA ASP A 13 0.70 -11.48 -19.37
C ASP A 13 1.45 -12.71 -19.86
N LYS A 14 1.85 -12.67 -21.15
CA LYS A 14 2.55 -13.76 -21.83
C LYS A 14 4.02 -13.88 -21.39
N ASN A 15 4.59 -12.82 -20.83
CA ASN A 15 6.02 -12.73 -20.47
C ASN A 15 6.29 -13.03 -19.00
N LYS A 16 5.61 -14.01 -18.43
CA LYS A 16 5.70 -14.36 -17.01
C LYS A 16 7.12 -14.65 -16.50
N LEU A 17 8.00 -15.15 -17.36
CA LEU A 17 9.39 -15.46 -17.00
C LEU A 17 10.24 -14.19 -16.87
N LEU A 18 10.05 -13.21 -17.75
CA LEU A 18 10.80 -11.95 -17.76
C LEU A 18 10.23 -10.93 -16.77
N ARG A 19 8.94 -11.03 -16.47
CA ARG A 19 8.21 -10.13 -15.60
C ARG A 19 7.40 -10.94 -14.58
N PRO A 20 8.01 -11.40 -13.48
CA PRO A 20 7.32 -12.11 -12.40
C PRO A 20 6.10 -11.35 -11.88
N ALA A 21 5.19 -12.04 -11.23
CA ALA A 21 3.89 -11.48 -10.86
C ALA A 21 4.00 -10.23 -9.97
N PHE A 22 4.88 -10.23 -9.00
CA PHE A 22 5.06 -9.09 -8.08
C PHE A 22 5.86 -7.95 -8.70
N VAL A 23 6.78 -8.23 -9.64
CA VAL A 23 7.41 -7.18 -10.49
C VAL A 23 6.35 -6.42 -11.27
N ARG A 24 5.35 -7.14 -11.83
CA ARG A 24 4.22 -6.49 -12.52
C ARG A 24 3.36 -5.66 -11.58
N ASP A 25 3.23 -6.03 -10.30
CA ASP A 25 2.55 -5.19 -9.31
C ASP A 25 3.34 -3.90 -9.07
N CYS A 26 4.67 -3.97 -8.93
CA CYS A 26 5.53 -2.79 -8.84
C CYS A 26 5.32 -1.86 -10.04
N GLU A 27 5.39 -2.40 -11.26
CA GLU A 27 5.21 -1.63 -12.49
C GLU A 27 3.84 -0.95 -12.56
N LYS A 28 2.77 -1.67 -12.23
CA LYS A 28 1.40 -1.10 -12.20
C LYS A 28 1.29 0.05 -11.21
N ILE A 29 1.89 -0.08 -10.02
CA ILE A 29 1.91 0.97 -9.00
C ILE A 29 2.73 2.17 -9.48
N LEU A 30 3.93 1.95 -10.03
CA LEU A 30 4.82 3.01 -10.52
C LEU A 30 4.20 3.82 -11.67
N HIS A 31 3.44 3.17 -12.55
CA HIS A 31 2.76 3.84 -13.68
C HIS A 31 1.45 4.52 -13.29
N LEU A 32 1.02 4.41 -12.04
CA LEU A 32 -0.22 5.04 -11.59
C LEU A 32 -0.04 6.57 -11.49
N PRO A 33 -0.96 7.40 -12.03
CA PRO A 33 -0.87 8.86 -11.87
C PRO A 33 -0.79 9.32 -10.42
N MET A 34 -1.39 8.57 -9.49
CA MET A 34 -1.31 8.85 -8.05
C MET A 34 0.11 8.69 -7.50
N TYR A 35 0.96 7.86 -8.10
CA TYR A 35 2.36 7.69 -7.70
C TYR A 35 3.15 8.99 -7.92
N ASN A 36 2.94 9.69 -9.04
CA ASN A 36 3.59 10.98 -9.29
C ASN A 36 3.24 12.03 -8.23
N ARG A 37 2.05 11.97 -7.65
CA ARG A 37 1.64 12.88 -6.57
C ARG A 37 2.40 12.68 -5.26
N TYR A 38 3.17 11.63 -5.11
CA TYR A 38 4.10 11.52 -3.98
C TYR A 38 5.15 12.64 -3.98
N ALA A 39 5.53 13.16 -5.15
CA ALA A 39 6.46 14.27 -5.25
C ALA A 39 5.89 15.56 -4.66
N ASP A 40 4.57 15.74 -4.72
CA ASP A 40 3.88 16.94 -4.23
C ASP A 40 3.44 16.82 -2.76
N LYS A 41 3.50 15.63 -2.17
CA LYS A 41 3.13 15.39 -0.77
C LYS A 41 4.34 15.51 0.12
N THR A 42 4.27 16.38 1.13
CA THR A 42 5.29 16.49 2.16
C THR A 42 5.28 15.26 3.08
N GLN A 43 6.43 14.92 3.62
CA GLN A 43 6.53 13.80 4.59
C GLN A 43 6.11 14.24 5.99
N VAL A 44 6.72 15.32 6.51
CA VAL A 44 6.47 15.81 7.87
C VAL A 44 6.20 17.30 7.88
N PHE A 45 7.04 18.10 7.18
CA PHE A 45 6.97 19.56 7.21
C PHE A 45 6.23 20.09 6.00
N SER A 46 5.09 20.72 6.23
CA SER A 46 4.29 21.39 5.20
C SER A 46 4.61 22.89 5.18
N PHE A 47 4.58 23.50 3.98
CA PHE A 47 4.76 24.95 3.76
C PHE A 47 6.17 25.51 4.02
N TYR A 48 7.19 24.70 4.22
CA TYR A 48 8.57 25.17 4.27
C TYR A 48 9.12 25.39 2.86
N LYS A 49 9.71 26.54 2.64
CA LYS A 49 10.44 26.87 1.40
C LYS A 49 11.91 26.42 1.56
N ASN A 50 12.14 25.14 1.52
CA ASN A 50 13.48 24.56 1.60
C ASN A 50 13.52 23.33 0.70
N ASP A 51 14.37 23.34 -0.30
CA ASP A 51 14.52 22.26 -1.29
C ASP A 51 15.14 20.98 -0.70
N ASP A 52 15.76 21.06 0.50
CA ASP A 52 16.33 19.91 1.21
C ASP A 52 15.28 19.09 1.97
N ILE A 53 14.01 19.56 2.03
CA ILE A 53 12.94 18.81 2.69
C ILE A 53 12.53 17.63 1.82
N SER A 54 12.62 16.43 2.40
CA SER A 54 12.24 15.21 1.71
C SER A 54 10.73 15.14 1.46
N HIS A 55 10.35 14.81 0.25
CA HIS A 55 9.00 14.51 -0.15
C HIS A 55 8.68 13.02 0.01
N ARG A 56 7.38 12.69 0.00
CA ARG A 56 6.92 11.30 0.19
C ARG A 56 7.45 10.34 -0.87
N ALA A 57 7.76 10.80 -2.07
CA ALA A 57 8.37 9.98 -3.11
C ALA A 57 9.73 9.39 -2.66
N LEU A 58 10.59 10.20 -2.05
CA LEU A 58 11.88 9.73 -1.53
C LEU A 58 11.69 8.77 -0.35
N HIS A 59 10.76 9.09 0.57
CA HIS A 59 10.41 8.21 1.69
C HIS A 59 10.05 6.80 1.22
N VAL A 60 9.13 6.68 0.27
CA VAL A 60 8.68 5.40 -0.28
C VAL A 60 9.84 4.59 -0.87
N GLN A 61 10.78 5.25 -1.57
CA GLN A 61 11.98 4.61 -2.10
C GLN A 61 12.92 4.12 -1.00
N LEU A 62 13.13 4.91 0.05
CA LEU A 62 13.97 4.53 1.19
C LEU A 62 13.35 3.36 1.97
N VAL A 63 12.04 3.38 2.21
CA VAL A 63 11.31 2.26 2.83
C VAL A 63 11.51 0.99 2.01
N SER A 64 11.33 1.06 0.69
CA SER A 64 11.54 -0.07 -0.21
C SER A 64 12.96 -0.63 -0.09
N ARG A 65 13.98 0.21 -0.08
CA ARG A 65 15.40 -0.21 0.05
C ARG A 65 15.67 -0.92 1.36
N ILE A 66 15.22 -0.36 2.47
CA ILE A 66 15.42 -0.96 3.80
C ILE A 66 14.67 -2.28 3.92
N ALA A 67 13.40 -2.30 3.54
CA ALA A 67 12.57 -3.50 3.59
C ALA A 67 13.13 -4.65 2.74
N ARG A 68 13.62 -4.36 1.52
CA ARG A 68 14.28 -5.36 0.66
C ARG A 68 15.58 -5.90 1.28
N ASN A 69 16.36 -5.07 1.99
CA ASN A 69 17.57 -5.55 2.67
C ASN A 69 17.21 -6.51 3.81
N ILE A 70 16.22 -6.17 4.62
CA ILE A 70 15.72 -7.05 5.68
C ILE A 70 15.14 -8.34 5.08
N GLY A 71 14.30 -8.22 4.05
CA GLY A 71 13.71 -9.36 3.34
C GLY A 71 14.75 -10.32 2.75
N ARG A 72 15.86 -9.80 2.23
CA ARG A 72 16.98 -10.63 1.74
C ARG A 72 17.63 -11.43 2.87
N MET A 73 17.82 -10.82 4.04
CA MET A 73 18.39 -11.51 5.21
C MET A 73 17.46 -12.63 5.70
N LEU A 74 16.15 -12.44 5.56
CA LEU A 74 15.12 -13.39 5.97
C LEU A 74 14.72 -14.41 4.88
N GLY A 75 15.28 -14.32 3.67
CA GLY A 75 14.93 -15.20 2.54
C GLY A 75 13.51 -15.00 1.99
N LEU A 76 12.96 -13.78 2.14
CA LEU A 76 11.62 -13.44 1.67
C LEU A 76 11.60 -13.02 0.20
N ASP A 77 10.41 -12.97 -0.41
CA ASP A 77 10.22 -12.51 -1.78
C ASP A 77 10.42 -11.00 -1.87
N LEU A 78 11.51 -10.59 -2.52
CA LEU A 78 11.91 -9.17 -2.58
C LEU A 78 11.03 -8.34 -3.49
N ASP A 79 10.41 -8.94 -4.49
CA ASP A 79 9.54 -8.23 -5.43
C ASP A 79 8.18 -7.96 -4.78
N LEU A 80 7.69 -8.90 -3.97
CA LEU A 80 6.50 -8.67 -3.14
C LEU A 80 6.73 -7.55 -2.13
N ILE A 81 7.88 -7.56 -1.43
CA ILE A 81 8.24 -6.52 -0.48
C ILE A 81 8.30 -5.15 -1.15
N GLU A 82 8.90 -5.09 -2.35
CA GLU A 82 8.97 -3.84 -3.11
C GLU A 82 7.58 -3.34 -3.51
N ALA A 83 6.72 -4.22 -4.02
CA ALA A 83 5.35 -3.86 -4.40
C ALA A 83 4.55 -3.28 -3.22
N VAL A 84 4.65 -3.92 -2.05
CA VAL A 84 4.03 -3.42 -0.81
C VAL A 84 4.59 -2.06 -0.43
N ALA A 85 5.92 -1.92 -0.41
CA ALA A 85 6.59 -0.67 -0.04
C ALA A 85 6.26 0.49 -1.00
N LEU A 86 6.13 0.24 -2.30
CA LEU A 86 5.76 1.28 -3.27
C LEU A 86 4.30 1.73 -3.13
N GLY A 87 3.42 0.83 -2.72
CA GLY A 87 1.97 1.07 -2.66
C GLY A 87 1.43 1.51 -1.30
N HIS A 88 2.19 1.34 -0.20
CA HIS A 88 1.66 1.46 1.17
C HIS A 88 1.00 2.82 1.45
N ASP A 89 1.59 3.90 0.98
CA ASP A 89 1.18 5.29 1.25
C ASP A 89 0.37 5.94 0.12
N ILE A 90 0.01 5.22 -0.96
CA ILE A 90 -0.60 5.81 -2.16
C ILE A 90 -1.93 6.51 -1.86
N GLY A 91 -2.66 6.03 -0.86
CA GLY A 91 -3.90 6.59 -0.34
C GLY A 91 -3.72 7.66 0.73
N HIS A 92 -2.49 8.04 1.08
CA HIS A 92 -2.24 9.02 2.14
C HIS A 92 -2.74 10.41 1.76
N THR A 93 -3.31 11.12 2.73
CA THR A 93 -3.84 12.47 2.58
C THR A 93 -2.74 13.51 2.39
N PRO A 94 -3.02 14.68 1.76
CA PRO A 94 -2.18 15.86 1.90
C PRO A 94 -2.00 16.23 3.38
N PHE A 95 -0.86 16.85 3.70
CA PHE A 95 -0.48 17.26 5.07
C PHE A 95 -0.26 16.12 6.07
N GLY A 96 0.07 14.92 5.58
CA GLY A 96 0.44 13.78 6.42
C GLY A 96 -0.64 13.38 7.42
N HIS A 97 -0.23 12.99 8.62
CA HIS A 97 -1.16 12.57 9.68
C HIS A 97 -2.11 13.66 10.18
N ALA A 98 -1.74 14.94 10.04
CA ALA A 98 -2.65 16.03 10.39
C ALA A 98 -3.86 16.07 9.45
N GLY A 99 -3.61 15.94 8.14
CA GLY A 99 -4.68 15.83 7.14
C GLY A 99 -5.53 14.57 7.33
N GLU A 100 -4.90 13.45 7.66
CA GLU A 100 -5.61 12.20 7.96
C GLU A 100 -6.54 12.34 9.16
N LYS A 101 -6.07 12.89 10.28
CA LYS A 101 -6.90 13.15 11.47
C LYS A 101 -8.10 14.05 11.18
N PHE A 102 -7.88 15.09 10.39
CA PHE A 102 -8.95 16.01 10.00
C PHE A 102 -9.99 15.29 9.12
N LEU A 103 -9.53 14.57 8.11
CA LEU A 103 -10.40 13.81 7.21
C LEU A 103 -11.14 12.71 7.97
N ASN A 104 -10.47 11.98 8.85
CA ASN A 104 -11.08 10.94 9.67
C ASN A 104 -12.20 11.50 10.54
N LYS A 105 -11.98 12.63 11.23
CA LYS A 105 -13.02 13.30 12.03
C LYS A 105 -14.25 13.68 11.19
N SER A 106 -14.03 14.28 10.03
CA SER A 106 -15.12 14.69 9.12
C SER A 106 -15.84 13.46 8.53
N TYR A 107 -15.10 12.45 8.12
CA TYR A 107 -15.65 11.22 7.54
C TYR A 107 -16.49 10.45 8.59
N HIS A 108 -15.96 10.30 9.80
CA HIS A 108 -16.68 9.64 10.89
C HIS A 108 -17.97 10.37 11.26
N ALA A 109 -17.95 11.71 11.35
CA ALA A 109 -19.13 12.51 11.67
C ALA A 109 -20.27 12.35 10.64
N ASN A 110 -19.92 12.12 9.37
CA ASN A 110 -20.90 12.01 8.28
C ASN A 110 -21.33 10.57 7.95
N THR A 111 -20.51 9.58 8.26
CA THR A 111 -20.74 8.20 7.81
C THR A 111 -20.73 7.16 8.92
N GLY A 112 -20.27 7.53 10.13
CA GLY A 112 -20.00 6.60 11.22
C GLY A 112 -18.78 5.70 11.02
N ARG A 113 -18.04 5.85 9.90
CA ARG A 113 -16.87 5.05 9.53
C ARG A 113 -15.58 5.81 9.73
N TYR A 114 -14.49 5.09 9.94
CA TYR A 114 -13.15 5.67 10.09
C TYR A 114 -12.39 5.72 8.76
N PHE A 115 -11.63 6.79 8.56
CA PHE A 115 -10.70 6.92 7.44
C PHE A 115 -9.30 6.49 7.88
N ASN A 116 -8.74 5.50 7.19
CA ASN A 116 -7.35 5.03 7.38
C ASN A 116 -6.64 5.04 6.03
N HIS A 117 -5.43 5.58 5.95
CA HIS A 117 -4.70 5.71 4.68
C HIS A 117 -4.31 4.36 4.08
N ASN A 118 -4.02 3.34 4.89
CA ASN A 118 -3.74 1.97 4.44
C ASN A 118 -4.95 1.35 3.72
N VAL A 119 -6.13 1.48 4.30
CA VAL A 119 -7.40 1.02 3.70
C VAL A 119 -7.69 1.79 2.42
N HIS A 120 -7.45 3.09 2.42
CA HIS A 120 -7.63 3.93 1.24
C HIS A 120 -6.60 3.61 0.14
N SER A 121 -5.37 3.25 0.49
CA SER A 121 -4.36 2.76 -0.47
C SER A 121 -4.84 1.52 -1.21
N VAL A 122 -5.38 0.55 -0.48
CA VAL A 122 -6.00 -0.64 -1.08
C VAL A 122 -7.16 -0.26 -2.00
N ARG A 123 -8.05 0.63 -1.55
CA ARG A 123 -9.18 1.11 -2.36
C ARG A 123 -8.74 1.78 -3.65
N VAL A 124 -7.70 2.61 -3.60
CA VAL A 124 -7.12 3.27 -4.78
C VAL A 124 -6.65 2.22 -5.80
N LEU A 125 -5.88 1.24 -5.37
CA LEU A 125 -5.30 0.24 -6.25
C LEU A 125 -6.32 -0.76 -6.80
N ASP A 126 -7.24 -1.23 -5.97
CA ASP A 126 -8.16 -2.33 -6.29
C ASP A 126 -9.49 -1.86 -6.86
N LYS A 127 -10.11 -0.83 -6.27
CA LYS A 127 -11.47 -0.39 -6.64
C LYS A 127 -11.47 0.81 -7.59
N ILE A 128 -10.67 1.85 -7.32
CA ILE A 128 -10.70 3.08 -8.11
C ILE A 128 -10.01 2.86 -9.46
N PHE A 129 -8.78 2.37 -9.46
CA PHE A 129 -8.01 2.14 -10.70
C PHE A 129 -8.11 0.71 -11.22
N ASN A 130 -8.63 -0.23 -10.43
CA ASN A 130 -8.85 -1.63 -10.80
C ASN A 130 -7.62 -2.28 -11.49
N LEU A 131 -6.45 -2.12 -10.89
CA LEU A 131 -5.17 -2.52 -11.47
C LEU A 131 -4.94 -4.03 -11.50
N ASN A 132 -5.85 -4.83 -10.94
CA ASN A 132 -5.67 -6.26 -10.78
C ASN A 132 -4.35 -6.61 -10.07
N ILE A 133 -4.08 -5.92 -8.95
CA ILE A 133 -2.95 -6.18 -8.06
C ILE A 133 -3.16 -7.52 -7.35
N SER A 134 -2.07 -8.20 -6.99
CA SER A 134 -2.15 -9.47 -6.27
C SER A 134 -2.69 -9.30 -4.85
N LEU A 135 -3.39 -10.32 -4.35
CA LEU A 135 -3.93 -10.37 -2.99
C LEU A 135 -2.83 -10.14 -1.95
N GLN A 136 -1.67 -10.76 -2.15
CA GLN A 136 -0.54 -10.65 -1.24
C GLN A 136 -0.03 -9.21 -1.13
N THR A 137 0.06 -8.51 -2.26
CA THR A 137 0.46 -7.09 -2.27
C THR A 137 -0.58 -6.22 -1.58
N LEU A 138 -1.87 -6.43 -1.87
CA LEU A 138 -2.95 -5.67 -1.24
C LEU A 138 -3.05 -5.92 0.27
N ASP A 139 -2.88 -7.17 0.71
CA ASP A 139 -2.89 -7.51 2.13
C ASP A 139 -1.69 -6.92 2.88
N GLY A 140 -0.50 -6.96 2.27
CA GLY A 140 0.67 -6.28 2.83
C GLY A 140 0.48 -4.77 2.97
N ILE A 141 -0.15 -4.12 1.99
CA ILE A 141 -0.50 -2.70 2.06
C ILE A 141 -1.55 -2.45 3.15
N LEU A 142 -2.57 -3.29 3.27
CA LEU A 142 -3.60 -3.15 4.30
C LEU A 142 -3.00 -3.23 5.71
N CYS A 143 -2.06 -4.13 5.92
CA CYS A 143 -1.54 -4.47 7.24
C CYS A 143 -0.34 -3.64 7.69
N HIS A 144 0.20 -2.70 6.89
CA HIS A 144 1.44 -2.00 7.24
C HIS A 144 1.34 -1.10 8.49
N ASN A 145 0.13 -0.71 8.90
CA ASN A 145 -0.15 0.06 10.12
C ASN A 145 -0.58 -0.79 11.32
N GLY A 146 -0.60 -2.12 11.19
CA GLY A 146 -1.18 -3.02 12.18
C GLY A 146 -0.52 -2.99 13.56
N GLU A 147 0.73 -2.57 13.66
CA GLU A 147 1.48 -2.47 14.93
C GLU A 147 0.87 -1.47 15.92
N PHE A 148 0.23 -0.42 15.43
CA PHE A 148 -0.41 0.60 16.27
C PHE A 148 -1.79 0.18 16.79
N GLU A 149 -2.42 -0.77 16.12
CA GLU A 149 -3.80 -1.20 16.38
C GLU A 149 -3.87 -2.54 17.12
N CYS A 150 -2.86 -3.41 16.96
CA CYS A 150 -2.84 -4.75 17.54
C CYS A 150 -1.78 -4.90 18.63
N LYS A 151 -2.19 -5.22 19.86
CA LYS A 151 -1.27 -5.59 20.95
C LYS A 151 -0.53 -6.91 20.70
N GLU A 152 -1.07 -7.75 19.83
CA GLU A 152 -0.50 -9.05 19.45
C GLU A 152 -0.61 -9.22 17.93
N TYR A 153 0.51 -9.59 17.30
CA TYR A 153 0.51 -9.97 15.89
C TYR A 153 -0.08 -11.38 15.75
N ARG A 154 -1.25 -11.48 15.15
CA ARG A 154 -1.93 -12.75 14.85
C ARG A 154 -2.13 -12.87 13.33
N PRO A 155 -1.14 -13.37 12.58
CA PRO A 155 -1.29 -13.52 11.14
C PRO A 155 -2.40 -14.50 10.82
N SER A 156 -3.32 -14.10 9.97
CA SER A 156 -4.32 -14.98 9.36
C SER A 156 -3.93 -15.29 7.93
N LYS A 157 -4.12 -16.54 7.51
CA LYS A 157 -3.90 -16.90 6.11
C LYS A 157 -5.08 -16.41 5.29
N LEU A 158 -4.83 -15.44 4.39
CA LEU A 158 -5.78 -15.03 3.37
C LEU A 158 -5.42 -15.73 2.05
N ASP A 159 -6.33 -16.50 1.51
CA ASP A 159 -6.15 -17.25 0.27
C ASP A 159 -7.23 -16.95 -0.78
N ASN A 160 -8.14 -16.04 -0.49
CA ASN A 160 -9.19 -15.63 -1.40
C ASN A 160 -9.60 -14.16 -1.20
N PHE A 161 -10.16 -13.55 -2.24
CA PHE A 161 -10.60 -12.16 -2.21
C PHE A 161 -11.88 -11.90 -1.43
N LYS A 162 -12.70 -12.92 -1.19
CA LYS A 162 -13.93 -12.75 -0.39
C LYS A 162 -13.59 -12.42 1.06
N ASP A 163 -12.67 -13.18 1.65
CA ASP A 163 -12.24 -12.95 3.02
C ASP A 163 -11.42 -11.65 3.14
N PHE A 164 -10.62 -11.34 2.10
CA PHE A 164 -9.91 -10.07 2.02
C PHE A 164 -10.87 -8.86 1.99
N ASP A 165 -11.91 -8.91 1.17
CA ASP A 165 -12.91 -7.83 1.08
C ASP A 165 -13.64 -7.64 2.41
N ALA A 166 -13.96 -8.73 3.13
CA ALA A 166 -14.54 -8.66 4.48
C ALA A 166 -13.58 -7.97 5.46
N LYS A 167 -12.30 -8.35 5.45
CA LYS A 167 -11.26 -7.72 6.28
C LYS A 167 -11.11 -6.21 5.97
N VAL A 168 -11.15 -5.82 4.70
CA VAL A 168 -11.12 -4.40 4.31
C VAL A 168 -12.32 -3.64 4.88
N GLU A 169 -13.51 -4.21 4.81
CA GLU A 169 -14.73 -3.58 5.37
C GLU A 169 -14.65 -3.45 6.89
N GLU A 170 -14.11 -4.43 7.61
CA GLU A 170 -13.88 -4.35 9.05
C GLU A 170 -12.97 -3.19 9.46
N CYS A 171 -11.97 -2.85 8.64
CA CYS A 171 -11.07 -1.73 8.89
C CYS A 171 -11.72 -0.34 8.77
N TYR A 172 -12.96 -0.23 8.30
CA TYR A 172 -13.72 1.02 8.25
C TYR A 172 -14.62 1.24 9.49
N ILE A 173 -14.80 0.23 10.33
CA ILE A 173 -15.65 0.25 11.52
C ILE A 173 -14.83 0.66 12.72
#